data_5628c260352148a6af9aaf7d66529ffa
#
_entry.id   5628c260352148a6af9aaf7d66529ffa
#
_cell.length_a   1.000
_cell.length_b   1.000
_cell.length_c   1.000
_cell.angle_alpha   90.00
_cell.angle_beta   90.00
_cell.angle_gamma   90.00
#
_symmetry.space_group_name_H-M   'P 1'
#
loop_
_entity.id
_entity.type
_entity.pdbx_description
1 polymer ?
#
loop_
_entity_poly.entity_id
_entity_poly.type
_entity_poly.pdbx_seq_one_letter_code
_entity_poly.pdbx_strand_id
1 'polypeptide(L)'
;MNIKGKHYRTVWVSGDGKAVEIIDQTKLPFKFEVVALTSAEMAATAIQDMWVRGAPLIGVVAAYGIALGMNHDASDMGLQRYYDLLIKTRPTAINLKWALDRMIDTLKDLCVSERKDVAWALAAEIAEEDVALCEQIGLHGAEVIREIAQKKPAGSVVNILTHCNAGWLAGDCRLGNRAFSHLQSA
;
A
#
# COMPACT_ATOMS: atom_id res chain seq x y z
N MET A 1 2.37 -11.39 -4.49
CA MET A 1 1.59 -12.60 -4.86
C MET A 1 1.99 -13.08 -6.24
N ASN A 2 2.02 -14.37 -6.45
CA ASN A 2 2.31 -14.92 -7.78
C ASN A 2 1.00 -15.26 -8.51
N ILE A 3 0.79 -14.63 -9.66
CA ILE A 3 -0.37 -14.88 -10.52
C ILE A 3 0.15 -15.34 -11.87
N LYS A 4 -0.16 -16.56 -12.26
CA LYS A 4 0.32 -17.17 -13.52
C LYS A 4 1.84 -17.08 -13.69
N GLY A 5 2.59 -17.27 -12.60
CA GLY A 5 4.06 -17.24 -12.60
C GLY A 5 4.69 -15.85 -12.53
N LYS A 6 3.90 -14.77 -12.59
CA LYS A 6 4.37 -13.39 -12.42
C LYS A 6 4.11 -12.90 -11.00
N HIS A 7 5.13 -12.29 -10.38
CA HIS A 7 4.98 -11.64 -9.08
C HIS A 7 4.35 -10.26 -9.25
N TYR A 8 3.34 -9.95 -8.40
CA TYR A 8 2.69 -8.65 -8.35
C TYR A 8 2.80 -8.05 -6.96
N ARG A 9 3.01 -6.75 -6.91
CA ARG A 9 2.71 -5.90 -5.74
C ARG A 9 1.22 -5.55 -5.77
N THR A 10 0.71 -4.92 -4.72
CA THR A 10 -0.68 -4.44 -4.70
C THR A 10 -0.81 -3.08 -5.37
N VAL A 11 0.26 -2.29 -5.30
CA VAL A 11 0.42 -0.99 -5.95
C VAL A 11 1.86 -0.86 -6.48
N TRP A 12 2.06 -0.28 -7.65
CA TRP A 12 3.39 0.00 -8.22
C TRP A 12 3.34 1.13 -9.24
N VAL A 13 4.47 1.75 -9.49
CA VAL A 13 4.61 2.76 -10.56
C VAL A 13 4.67 2.04 -11.90
N SER A 14 3.95 2.55 -12.91
CA SER A 14 3.99 2.02 -14.29
C SER A 14 5.40 2.09 -14.89
N GLY A 15 5.68 1.22 -15.85
CA GLY A 15 7.01 1.13 -16.46
C GLY A 15 7.48 2.41 -17.16
N ASP A 16 6.58 3.32 -17.53
CA ASP A 16 6.86 4.63 -18.11
C ASP A 16 6.96 5.76 -17.06
N GLY A 17 6.73 5.46 -15.77
CA GLY A 17 6.79 6.41 -14.65
C GLY A 17 5.66 7.44 -14.61
N LYS A 18 4.59 7.28 -15.40
CA LYS A 18 3.53 8.28 -15.55
C LYS A 18 2.24 7.97 -14.80
N ALA A 19 2.06 6.73 -14.40
CA ALA A 19 0.88 6.26 -13.71
C ALA A 19 1.25 5.38 -12.51
N VAL A 20 0.28 5.18 -11.64
CA VAL A 20 0.36 4.22 -10.55
C VAL A 20 -0.62 3.10 -10.84
N GLU A 21 -0.12 1.89 -10.96
CA GLU A 21 -0.95 0.72 -11.23
C GLU A 21 -1.36 0.05 -9.91
N ILE A 22 -2.63 -0.30 -9.81
CA ILE A 22 -3.22 -0.99 -8.68
C ILE A 22 -3.96 -2.24 -9.13
N ILE A 23 -4.15 -3.18 -8.20
CA ILE A 23 -5.08 -4.30 -8.41
C ILE A 23 -6.46 -3.86 -7.94
N ASP A 24 -7.45 -3.90 -8.84
CA ASP A 24 -8.85 -3.66 -8.45
C ASP A 24 -9.38 -4.83 -7.62
N GLN A 25 -9.42 -4.62 -6.30
CA GLN A 25 -9.86 -5.65 -5.36
C GLN A 25 -11.37 -5.90 -5.40
N THR A 26 -12.15 -5.02 -6.00
CA THR A 26 -13.61 -5.20 -6.14
C THR A 26 -13.96 -6.32 -7.13
N LYS A 27 -13.03 -6.65 -8.02
CA LYS A 27 -13.20 -7.71 -9.02
C LYS A 27 -12.80 -9.09 -8.53
N LEU A 28 -12.02 -9.15 -7.46
CA LEU A 28 -11.55 -10.41 -6.88
C LEU A 28 -12.69 -11.16 -6.16
N PRO A 29 -12.68 -12.49 -6.14
CA PRO A 29 -11.71 -13.40 -6.76
C PRO A 29 -12.00 -13.73 -8.22
N PHE A 30 -13.05 -13.21 -8.81
CA PHE A 30 -13.57 -13.63 -10.12
C PHE A 30 -12.72 -13.15 -11.29
N LYS A 31 -12.14 -11.95 -11.17
CA LYS A 31 -11.31 -11.35 -12.21
C LYS A 31 -10.10 -10.66 -11.60
N PHE A 32 -8.91 -10.96 -12.11
CA PHE A 32 -7.71 -10.18 -11.82
C PHE A 32 -7.62 -9.03 -12.83
N GLU A 33 -7.72 -7.81 -12.33
CA GLU A 33 -7.69 -6.60 -13.14
C GLU A 33 -6.72 -5.59 -12.55
N VAL A 34 -5.88 -5.03 -13.42
CA VAL A 34 -4.95 -3.95 -13.09
C VAL A 34 -5.49 -2.65 -13.66
N VAL A 35 -5.54 -1.62 -12.85
CA VAL A 35 -6.02 -0.28 -13.23
C VAL A 35 -4.88 0.71 -13.07
N ALA A 36 -4.65 1.55 -14.08
CA ALA A 36 -3.69 2.63 -14.04
C ALA A 36 -4.35 3.92 -13.54
N LEU A 37 -3.86 4.46 -12.44
CA LEU A 37 -4.24 5.75 -11.88
C LEU A 37 -3.34 6.83 -12.48
N THR A 38 -3.92 7.83 -13.11
CA THR A 38 -3.18 8.90 -13.81
C THR A 38 -3.38 10.27 -13.19
N SER A 39 -4.24 10.39 -12.18
CA SER A 39 -4.51 11.65 -11.48
C SER A 39 -4.84 11.43 -10.01
N ALA A 40 -4.80 12.51 -9.22
CA ALA A 40 -5.24 12.51 -7.82
C ALA A 40 -6.71 12.13 -7.68
N GLU A 41 -7.56 12.54 -8.63
CA GLU A 41 -8.99 12.23 -8.65
C GLU A 41 -9.22 10.73 -8.84
N MET A 42 -8.46 10.07 -9.72
CA MET A 42 -8.54 8.62 -9.89
C MET A 42 -8.06 7.89 -8.63
N ALA A 43 -7.02 8.38 -7.96
CA ALA A 43 -6.57 7.83 -6.68
C ALA A 43 -7.66 7.98 -5.61
N ALA A 44 -8.31 9.14 -5.54
CA ALA A 44 -9.43 9.38 -4.63
C ALA A 44 -10.59 8.41 -4.89
N THR A 45 -10.98 8.22 -6.16
CA THR A 45 -12.01 7.25 -6.55
C THR A 45 -11.62 5.83 -6.15
N ALA A 46 -10.38 5.42 -6.41
CA ALA A 46 -9.90 4.08 -6.08
C ALA A 46 -9.97 3.78 -4.57
N ILE A 47 -9.72 4.79 -3.73
CA ILE A 47 -9.83 4.68 -2.27
C ILE A 47 -11.32 4.68 -1.84
N GLN A 48 -12.12 5.61 -2.36
CA GLN A 48 -13.52 5.79 -1.98
C GLN A 48 -14.36 4.57 -2.38
N ASP A 49 -14.18 4.07 -3.59
CA ASP A 49 -14.95 2.95 -4.16
C ASP A 49 -14.34 1.58 -3.81
N MET A 50 -13.33 1.59 -2.93
CA MET A 50 -12.66 0.38 -2.43
C MET A 50 -12.03 -0.49 -3.52
N TRP A 51 -11.53 0.10 -4.61
CA TRP A 51 -10.65 -0.63 -5.55
C TRP A 51 -9.37 -1.07 -4.82
N VAL A 52 -8.93 -0.26 -3.86
CA VAL A 52 -7.93 -0.60 -2.87
C VAL A 52 -8.54 -0.52 -1.47
N ARG A 53 -8.19 -1.48 -0.61
CA ARG A 53 -8.68 -1.53 0.78
C ARG A 53 -7.65 -2.22 1.67
N GLY A 54 -7.57 -1.78 2.91
CA GLY A 54 -6.55 -2.13 3.89
C GLY A 54 -5.84 -0.87 4.33
N ALA A 55 -5.63 -0.75 5.65
CA ALA A 55 -5.18 0.52 6.22
C ALA A 55 -3.85 1.01 5.63
N PRO A 56 -2.77 0.19 5.52
CA PRO A 56 -1.51 0.66 4.95
C PRO A 56 -1.63 0.99 3.45
N LEU A 57 -2.28 0.13 2.67
CA LEU A 57 -2.42 0.32 1.23
C LEU A 57 -3.15 1.62 0.88
N ILE A 58 -4.19 1.99 1.64
CA ILE A 58 -4.92 3.25 1.45
C ILE A 58 -3.97 4.44 1.65
N GLY A 59 -3.07 4.39 2.64
CA GLY A 59 -2.06 5.41 2.87
C GLY A 59 -1.07 5.52 1.71
N VAL A 60 -0.56 4.40 1.22
CA VAL A 60 0.36 4.36 0.07
C VAL A 60 -0.29 4.95 -1.19
N VAL A 61 -1.54 4.54 -1.49
CA VAL A 61 -2.27 5.07 -2.67
C VAL A 61 -2.57 6.56 -2.52
N ALA A 62 -2.83 7.04 -1.31
CA ALA A 62 -3.03 8.47 -1.07
C ALA A 62 -1.74 9.27 -1.29
N ALA A 63 -0.58 8.78 -0.84
CA ALA A 63 0.71 9.40 -1.10
C ALA A 63 0.99 9.49 -2.61
N TYR A 64 0.77 8.42 -3.36
CA TYR A 64 0.85 8.45 -4.82
C TYR A 64 -0.21 9.37 -5.45
N GLY A 65 -1.39 9.52 -4.84
CA GLY A 65 -2.41 10.49 -5.28
C GLY A 65 -1.90 11.93 -5.23
N ILE A 66 -1.18 12.31 -4.15
CA ILE A 66 -0.48 13.61 -4.09
C ILE A 66 0.58 13.70 -5.19
N ALA A 67 1.43 12.69 -5.36
CA ALA A 67 2.48 12.70 -6.39
C ALA A 67 1.90 12.84 -7.82
N LEU A 68 0.81 12.16 -8.13
CA LEU A 68 0.08 12.31 -9.39
C LEU A 68 -0.49 13.73 -9.56
N GLY A 69 -1.02 14.32 -8.48
CA GLY A 69 -1.51 15.70 -8.47
C GLY A 69 -0.39 16.70 -8.75
N MET A 70 0.81 16.51 -8.17
CA MET A 70 1.97 17.38 -8.40
C MET A 70 2.45 17.38 -9.86
N ASN A 71 2.11 16.39 -10.67
CA ASN A 71 2.37 16.43 -12.11
C ASN A 71 1.55 17.49 -12.84
N HIS A 72 0.41 17.90 -12.29
CA HIS A 72 -0.53 18.83 -12.90
C HIS A 72 -0.45 20.24 -12.29
N ASP A 73 -0.39 20.30 -10.95
CA ASP A 73 -0.36 21.58 -10.24
C ASP A 73 0.43 21.43 -8.93
N ALA A 74 1.69 21.83 -8.95
CA ALA A 74 2.58 21.80 -7.78
C ALA A 74 2.55 23.07 -6.94
N SER A 75 1.61 24.00 -7.20
CA SER A 75 1.42 25.21 -6.40
C SER A 75 0.92 24.88 -4.97
N ASP A 76 1.00 25.86 -4.05
CA ASP A 76 0.43 25.69 -2.70
C ASP A 76 -1.08 25.38 -2.75
N MET A 77 -1.79 26.04 -3.66
CA MET A 77 -3.23 25.80 -3.87
C MET A 77 -3.49 24.38 -4.43
N GLY A 78 -2.66 23.93 -5.36
CA GLY A 78 -2.73 22.56 -5.90
C GLY A 78 -2.49 21.52 -4.82
N LEU A 79 -1.42 21.70 -4.03
CA LEU A 79 -1.07 20.80 -2.93
C LEU A 79 -2.21 20.67 -1.91
N GLN A 80 -2.76 21.83 -1.46
CA GLN A 80 -3.89 21.83 -0.52
C GLN A 80 -5.14 21.19 -1.12
N ARG A 81 -5.45 21.48 -2.39
CA ARG A 81 -6.60 20.89 -3.09
C ARG A 81 -6.53 19.36 -3.15
N TYR A 82 -5.36 18.79 -3.45
CA TYR A 82 -5.21 17.33 -3.52
C TYR A 82 -5.26 16.69 -2.14
N TYR A 83 -4.71 17.35 -1.12
CA TYR A 83 -4.89 16.90 0.26
C TYR A 83 -6.37 16.86 0.65
N ASP A 84 -7.11 17.96 0.41
CA ASP A 84 -8.53 18.07 0.76
C ASP A 84 -9.42 17.09 -0.01
N LEU A 85 -9.04 16.76 -1.23
CA LEU A 85 -9.69 15.74 -2.04
C LEU A 85 -9.52 14.35 -1.42
N LEU A 86 -8.28 13.98 -1.14
CA LEU A 86 -7.94 12.62 -0.71
C LEU A 86 -8.37 12.34 0.73
N ILE A 87 -8.22 13.29 1.66
CA ILE A 87 -8.57 13.08 3.07
C ILE A 87 -10.06 12.80 3.28
N LYS A 88 -10.92 13.29 2.40
CA LYS A 88 -12.37 13.10 2.45
C LYS A 88 -12.82 11.71 2.01
N THR A 89 -11.99 10.96 1.30
CA THR A 89 -12.35 9.64 0.76
C THR A 89 -12.67 8.62 1.83
N ARG A 90 -11.89 8.60 2.92
CA ARG A 90 -12.06 7.71 4.08
C ARG A 90 -11.70 8.43 5.38
N PRO A 91 -12.57 9.29 5.92
CA PRO A 91 -12.25 10.21 7.05
C PRO A 91 -11.77 9.51 8.33
N THR A 92 -12.12 8.24 8.53
CA THR A 92 -11.74 7.45 9.72
C THR A 92 -10.46 6.64 9.52
N ALA A 93 -9.86 6.65 8.32
CA ALA A 93 -8.67 5.88 8.02
C ALA A 93 -7.41 6.61 8.50
N ILE A 94 -6.86 6.18 9.64
CA ILE A 94 -5.70 6.82 10.28
C ILE A 94 -4.48 6.82 9.34
N ASN A 95 -4.20 5.71 8.65
CA ASN A 95 -3.07 5.62 7.74
C ASN A 95 -3.20 6.55 6.52
N LEU A 96 -4.42 6.80 6.06
CA LEU A 96 -4.69 7.80 5.02
C LEU A 96 -4.22 9.17 5.47
N LYS A 97 -4.69 9.60 6.65
CA LYS A 97 -4.31 10.90 7.21
C LYS A 97 -2.82 11.00 7.46
N TRP A 98 -2.22 9.98 8.07
CA TRP A 98 -0.78 9.92 8.34
C TRP A 98 0.06 10.10 7.06
N ALA A 99 -0.27 9.39 5.99
CA ALA A 99 0.46 9.49 4.74
C ALA A 99 0.30 10.89 4.10
N LEU A 100 -0.92 11.42 4.09
CA LEU A 100 -1.20 12.75 3.56
C LEU A 100 -0.51 13.86 4.38
N ASP A 101 -0.53 13.79 5.70
CA ASP A 101 0.17 14.74 6.58
C ASP A 101 1.68 14.72 6.30
N ARG A 102 2.29 13.53 6.19
CA ARG A 102 3.70 13.37 5.87
C ARG A 102 4.05 13.99 4.50
N MET A 103 3.21 13.79 3.49
CA MET A 103 3.37 14.41 2.18
C MET A 103 3.32 15.94 2.27
N ILE A 104 2.30 16.50 2.93
CA ILE A 104 2.15 17.94 3.11
C ILE A 104 3.34 18.53 3.88
N ASP A 105 3.70 17.95 5.01
CA ASP A 105 4.78 18.47 5.87
C ASP A 105 6.13 18.49 5.14
N THR A 106 6.37 17.55 4.23
CA THR A 106 7.58 17.54 3.42
C THR A 106 7.52 18.54 2.27
N LEU A 107 6.36 18.67 1.60
CA LEU A 107 6.28 19.42 0.34
C LEU A 107 6.00 20.91 0.52
N LYS A 108 5.34 21.33 1.60
CA LYS A 108 4.89 22.73 1.81
C LYS A 108 6.02 23.75 1.80
N ASP A 109 7.18 23.38 2.34
CA ASP A 109 8.34 24.28 2.49
C ASP A 109 9.31 24.21 1.30
N LEU A 110 9.02 23.38 0.28
CA LEU A 110 9.85 23.24 -0.92
C LEU A 110 9.46 24.25 -2.01
N CYS A 111 10.45 24.58 -2.86
CA CYS A 111 10.18 25.29 -4.10
C CYS A 111 9.22 24.51 -4.99
N VAL A 112 8.31 25.19 -5.67
CA VAL A 112 7.30 24.57 -6.55
C VAL A 112 7.93 23.62 -7.59
N SER A 113 9.10 23.99 -8.11
CA SER A 113 9.86 23.21 -9.11
C SER A 113 10.38 21.86 -8.58
N GLU A 114 10.56 21.72 -7.28
CA GLU A 114 11.13 20.51 -6.65
C GLU A 114 10.03 19.55 -6.17
N ARG A 115 8.83 20.07 -5.91
CA ARG A 115 7.73 19.32 -5.28
C ARG A 115 7.35 18.07 -6.02
N LYS A 116 7.34 18.10 -7.34
CA LYS A 116 7.00 16.95 -8.17
C LYS A 116 7.94 15.78 -7.89
N ASP A 117 9.23 15.99 -8.03
CA ASP A 117 10.22 14.91 -7.92
C ASP A 117 10.29 14.39 -6.47
N VAL A 118 10.22 15.31 -5.49
CA VAL A 118 10.20 14.93 -4.07
C VAL A 118 8.91 14.17 -3.73
N ALA A 119 7.76 14.55 -4.27
CA ALA A 119 6.49 13.86 -4.03
C ALA A 119 6.54 12.40 -4.52
N TRP A 120 7.09 12.15 -5.71
CA TRP A 120 7.25 10.80 -6.23
C TRP A 120 8.25 9.97 -5.40
N ALA A 121 9.37 10.57 -5.00
CA ALA A 121 10.36 9.91 -4.16
C ALA A 121 9.78 9.53 -2.80
N LEU A 122 9.07 10.47 -2.14
CA LEU A 122 8.45 10.24 -0.84
C LEU A 122 7.32 9.21 -0.89
N ALA A 123 6.49 9.23 -1.94
CA ALA A 123 5.44 8.22 -2.11
C ALA A 123 6.03 6.81 -2.30
N ALA A 124 7.13 6.70 -3.05
CA ALA A 124 7.85 5.44 -3.20
C ALA A 124 8.50 4.99 -1.87
N GLU A 125 9.05 5.91 -1.08
CA GLU A 125 9.60 5.62 0.25
C GLU A 125 8.51 5.08 1.19
N ILE A 126 7.34 5.73 1.25
CA ILE A 126 6.19 5.26 2.05
C ILE A 126 5.77 3.83 1.62
N ALA A 127 5.77 3.55 0.33
CA ALA A 127 5.45 2.22 -0.19
C ALA A 127 6.50 1.16 0.22
N GLU A 128 7.79 1.48 0.14
CA GLU A 128 8.86 0.55 0.54
C GLU A 128 8.92 0.35 2.05
N GLU A 129 8.61 1.37 2.85
CA GLU A 129 8.49 1.24 4.31
C GLU A 129 7.37 0.26 4.68
N ASP A 130 6.21 0.31 4.02
CA ASP A 130 5.13 -0.65 4.25
C ASP A 130 5.54 -2.08 3.92
N VAL A 131 6.26 -2.27 2.80
CA VAL A 131 6.84 -3.57 2.45
C VAL A 131 7.77 -4.08 3.55
N ALA A 132 8.69 -3.24 4.02
CA ALA A 132 9.67 -3.61 5.04
C ALA A 132 8.98 -3.96 6.38
N LEU A 133 7.97 -3.17 6.79
CA LEU A 133 7.18 -3.45 7.99
C LEU A 133 6.43 -4.78 7.89
N CYS A 134 5.80 -5.07 6.75
CA CYS A 134 5.13 -6.34 6.52
C CYS A 134 6.10 -7.52 6.57
N GLU A 135 7.32 -7.37 6.04
CA GLU A 135 8.36 -8.41 6.14
C GLU A 135 8.77 -8.67 7.59
N GLN A 136 9.00 -7.62 8.37
CA GLN A 136 9.36 -7.75 9.79
C GLN A 136 8.23 -8.40 10.61
N ILE A 137 6.98 -7.99 10.39
CA ILE A 137 5.81 -8.61 11.01
C ILE A 137 5.76 -10.12 10.69
N GLY A 138 6.02 -10.47 9.43
CA GLY A 138 6.03 -11.86 8.98
C GLY A 138 7.14 -12.69 9.64
N LEU A 139 8.35 -12.14 9.73
CA LEU A 139 9.51 -12.81 10.35
C LEU A 139 9.27 -13.04 11.84
N HIS A 140 8.91 -12.00 12.59
CA HIS A 140 8.66 -12.13 14.04
C HIS A 140 7.41 -12.99 14.33
N GLY A 141 6.35 -12.87 13.52
CA GLY A 141 5.17 -13.71 13.65
C GLY A 141 5.49 -15.19 13.41
N ALA A 142 6.34 -15.52 12.46
CA ALA A 142 6.77 -16.90 12.20
C ALA A 142 7.55 -17.49 13.39
N GLU A 143 8.37 -16.70 14.09
CA GLU A 143 9.07 -17.13 15.29
C GLU A 143 8.10 -17.50 16.41
N VAL A 144 7.12 -16.64 16.69
CA VAL A 144 6.07 -16.91 17.69
C VAL A 144 5.29 -18.19 17.37
N ILE A 145 4.91 -18.36 16.08
CA ILE A 145 4.20 -19.58 15.63
C ILE A 145 5.07 -20.83 15.84
N ARG A 146 6.37 -20.75 15.52
CA ARG A 146 7.33 -21.85 15.68
C ARG A 146 7.48 -22.25 17.15
N GLU A 147 7.60 -21.27 18.06
CA GLU A 147 7.67 -21.54 19.50
C GLU A 147 6.40 -22.22 20.04
N ILE A 148 5.23 -21.81 19.54
CA ILE A 148 3.96 -22.45 19.91
C ILE A 148 3.91 -23.88 19.38
N ALA A 149 4.33 -24.11 18.12
CA ALA A 149 4.37 -25.44 17.52
C ALA A 149 5.28 -26.42 18.30
N GLN A 150 6.45 -25.94 18.72
CA GLN A 150 7.41 -26.77 19.50
C GLN A 150 6.88 -27.22 20.87
N LYS A 151 5.94 -26.48 21.45
CA LYS A 151 5.32 -26.82 22.75
C LYS A 151 4.11 -27.78 22.60
N LYS A 152 3.71 -28.10 21.36
CA LYS A 152 2.59 -29.00 21.07
C LYS A 152 3.10 -30.41 20.78
N PRO A 153 2.24 -31.46 20.98
CA PRO A 153 2.55 -32.81 20.53
C PRO A 153 2.84 -32.85 19.03
N ALA A 154 3.74 -33.76 18.60
CA ALA A 154 4.06 -33.93 17.19
C ALA A 154 2.80 -34.16 16.34
N GLY A 155 2.71 -33.47 15.20
CA GLY A 155 1.54 -33.53 14.30
C GLY A 155 0.34 -32.67 14.71
N SER A 156 0.44 -31.92 15.83
CA SER A 156 -0.62 -30.99 16.23
C SER A 156 -0.64 -29.74 15.35
N VAL A 157 -1.84 -29.24 15.07
CA VAL A 157 -2.06 -28.03 14.26
C VAL A 157 -1.95 -26.77 15.12
N VAL A 158 -1.31 -25.73 14.63
CA VAL A 158 -1.38 -24.37 15.18
C VAL A 158 -2.47 -23.60 14.46
N ASN A 159 -3.49 -23.19 15.20
CA ASN A 159 -4.57 -22.39 14.65
C ASN A 159 -4.23 -20.89 14.79
N ILE A 160 -4.43 -20.14 13.72
CA ILE A 160 -4.23 -18.68 13.69
C ILE A 160 -5.57 -18.03 13.42
N LEU A 161 -5.98 -17.12 14.31
CA LEU A 161 -7.16 -16.29 14.13
C LEU A 161 -6.73 -14.92 13.62
N THR A 162 -7.36 -14.46 12.56
CA THR A 162 -7.17 -13.11 12.02
C THR A 162 -8.50 -12.39 11.83
N HIS A 163 -8.44 -11.08 11.69
CA HIS A 163 -9.61 -10.22 11.52
C HIS A 163 -9.30 -9.10 10.52
N CYS A 164 -10.37 -8.43 10.01
CA CYS A 164 -10.29 -7.37 9.01
C CYS A 164 -9.84 -7.86 7.61
N ASN A 165 -9.50 -6.93 6.72
CA ASN A 165 -8.89 -7.23 5.42
C ASN A 165 -7.38 -7.45 5.65
N ALA A 166 -7.04 -8.64 6.13
CA ALA A 166 -5.66 -8.99 6.45
C ALA A 166 -4.99 -9.74 5.31
N GLY A 167 -3.66 -9.69 5.29
CA GLY A 167 -2.84 -10.39 4.32
C GLY A 167 -2.34 -9.48 3.19
N TRP A 168 -1.88 -10.10 2.11
CA TRP A 168 -1.13 -9.44 1.03
C TRP A 168 -1.85 -8.23 0.40
N LEU A 169 -3.16 -8.28 0.24
CA LEU A 169 -3.95 -7.21 -0.39
C LEU A 169 -4.20 -5.99 0.52
N ALA A 170 -3.87 -6.05 1.80
CA ALA A 170 -4.12 -4.99 2.76
C ALA A 170 -3.00 -3.94 2.85
N GLY A 171 -1.82 -4.28 2.38
CA GLY A 171 -0.62 -3.47 2.30
C GLY A 171 0.08 -3.63 0.97
N ASP A 172 1.24 -3.01 0.81
CA ASP A 172 2.09 -3.20 -0.36
C ASP A 172 3.17 -4.26 -0.05
N CYS A 173 2.77 -5.51 0.11
CA CYS A 173 3.64 -6.56 0.56
C CYS A 173 4.34 -7.30 -0.58
N ARG A 174 5.66 -7.50 -0.47
CA ARG A 174 6.43 -8.44 -1.32
C ARG A 174 6.29 -9.89 -0.86
N LEU A 175 5.65 -10.15 0.27
CA LEU A 175 5.57 -11.47 0.90
C LEU A 175 4.65 -12.44 0.13
N GLY A 176 5.11 -12.86 -1.05
CA GLY A 176 4.52 -13.99 -1.76
C GLY A 176 5.02 -15.36 -1.31
N ASN A 177 6.25 -15.51 -0.83
CA ASN A 177 6.82 -16.87 -0.64
C ASN A 177 7.80 -17.05 0.54
N ARG A 178 8.33 -16.01 1.21
CA ARG A 178 9.38 -16.26 2.23
C ARG A 178 8.84 -16.56 3.61
N ALA A 179 7.85 -15.85 4.12
CA ALA A 179 7.31 -16.14 5.45
C ALA A 179 6.53 -17.46 5.50
N PHE A 180 5.77 -17.81 4.43
CA PHE A 180 5.07 -19.09 4.36
C PHE A 180 5.97 -20.27 3.99
N SER A 181 7.03 -20.08 3.20
CA SER A 181 7.97 -21.17 2.88
C SER A 181 8.77 -21.64 4.10
N HIS A 182 9.04 -20.74 5.05
CA HIS A 182 9.66 -21.12 6.32
C HIS A 182 8.73 -21.89 7.27
N LEU A 183 7.40 -21.78 7.09
CA LEU A 183 6.43 -22.56 7.86
C LEU A 183 6.16 -23.95 7.26
N GLN A 184 6.49 -24.18 5.98
CA GLN A 184 6.33 -25.49 5.31
C GLN A 184 7.54 -26.41 5.50
N SER A 185 8.67 -25.89 5.97
CA SER A 185 9.91 -26.65 6.18
C SER A 185 10.22 -26.93 7.66
N ALA A 186 9.29 -26.66 8.56
CA ALA A 186 9.31 -26.99 9.98
C ALA A 186 8.21 -28.01 10.32
#